data_b5384e5f97e3ce11dc6b9ac46045462c
#
_entry.id   b5384e5f97e3ce11dc6b9ac46045462c
#
_cell.length_a   1.000
_cell.length_b   1.000
_cell.length_c   1.000
_cell.angle_alpha   90.00
_cell.angle_beta   90.00
_cell.angle_gamma   90.00
#
_symmetry.space_group_name_H-M   'P 1'
#
loop_
_entity.id
_entity.type
_entity.pdbx_description
1 polymer ?
#
loop_
_entity_poly.entity_id
_entity_poly.type
_entity_poly.pdbx_seq_one_letter_code
_entity_poly.pdbx_strand_id
1 'polypeptide(L)'
;EIPVGSEQHPVVYVDLDDARAYAKWAGKRLPREEEWQLAAAGKEMYKYPWGNNIQAGHCNEHTNGITTPVKAYPLGRATCGAWDMCSNTWEMTESEYNDERNRFCILKGGSSYKAEGSDWYFDGGIQTTDFAAKQLLLYPGIDRCSTVGFRCVIDLKK
;
A
#
# COMPACT_ATOMS: atom_id res chain seq x y z
N GLU A 1 -21.66 1.55 -2.97
CA GLU A 1 -21.59 1.23 -4.42
C GLU A 1 -20.20 1.58 -4.94
N ILE A 2 -19.67 0.76 -5.86
CA ILE A 2 -18.40 1.04 -6.52
C ILE A 2 -18.66 2.18 -7.53
N PRO A 3 -17.88 3.27 -7.53
CA PRO A 3 -18.02 4.32 -8.52
C PRO A 3 -17.84 3.76 -9.94
N VAL A 4 -18.66 4.23 -10.87
CA VAL A 4 -18.60 3.80 -12.28
C VAL A 4 -17.20 4.09 -12.84
N GLY A 5 -16.58 3.09 -13.45
CA GLY A 5 -15.22 3.16 -14.00
C GLY A 5 -14.10 2.85 -13.01
N SER A 6 -14.44 2.52 -11.75
CA SER A 6 -13.46 2.20 -10.70
C SER A 6 -13.35 0.70 -10.38
N GLU A 7 -13.99 -0.15 -11.18
CA GLU A 7 -14.09 -1.60 -10.93
C GLU A 7 -12.73 -2.31 -10.91
N GLN A 8 -11.75 -1.72 -11.59
CA GLN A 8 -10.38 -2.24 -11.65
C GLN A 8 -9.39 -1.43 -10.80
N HIS A 9 -9.87 -0.45 -10.03
CA HIS A 9 -9.02 0.33 -9.15
C HIS A 9 -8.82 -0.36 -7.79
N PRO A 10 -7.73 -0.03 -7.06
CA PRO A 10 -7.57 -0.53 -5.71
C PRO A 10 -8.73 -0.07 -4.83
N VAL A 11 -9.11 -0.92 -3.89
CA VAL A 11 -10.09 -0.57 -2.84
C VAL A 11 -9.45 0.48 -1.92
N VAL A 12 -10.21 1.55 -1.68
CA VAL A 12 -9.87 2.66 -0.79
C VAL A 12 -11.06 3.03 0.10
N TYR A 13 -10.94 4.03 0.98
CA TYR A 13 -11.96 4.40 1.96
C TYR A 13 -12.33 3.27 2.93
N VAL A 14 -11.35 2.46 3.29
CA VAL A 14 -11.44 1.36 4.26
C VAL A 14 -10.51 1.62 5.44
N ASP A 15 -10.86 1.11 6.60
CA ASP A 15 -9.99 1.08 7.76
C ASP A 15 -9.34 -0.32 7.93
N LEU A 16 -8.49 -0.45 8.95
CA LEU A 16 -7.76 -1.70 9.19
C LEU A 16 -8.72 -2.86 9.55
N ASP A 17 -9.82 -2.58 10.24
CA ASP A 17 -10.79 -3.60 10.61
C ASP A 17 -11.57 -4.09 9.38
N ASP A 18 -11.93 -3.19 8.47
CA ASP A 18 -12.53 -3.55 7.18
C ASP A 18 -11.58 -4.45 6.36
N ALA A 19 -10.31 -4.06 6.28
CA ALA A 19 -9.29 -4.81 5.54
C ALA A 19 -9.10 -6.23 6.10
N ARG A 20 -9.03 -6.36 7.43
CA ARG A 20 -8.93 -7.64 8.14
C ARG A 20 -10.18 -8.49 7.94
N ALA A 21 -11.37 -7.87 8.05
CA ALA A 21 -12.64 -8.57 7.86
C ALA A 21 -12.75 -9.15 6.45
N TYR A 22 -12.41 -8.34 5.43
CA TYR A 22 -12.38 -8.81 4.05
C TYR A 22 -11.37 -9.94 3.84
N ALA A 23 -10.14 -9.76 4.33
CA ALA A 23 -9.10 -10.78 4.19
C ALA A 23 -9.54 -12.12 4.80
N LYS A 24 -10.10 -12.08 6.01
CA LYS A 24 -10.64 -13.27 6.69
C LYS A 24 -11.79 -13.91 5.90
N TRP A 25 -12.72 -13.12 5.40
CA TRP A 25 -13.83 -13.61 4.57
C TRP A 25 -13.33 -14.30 3.30
N ALA A 26 -12.28 -13.74 2.67
CA ALA A 26 -11.66 -14.31 1.48
C ALA A 26 -10.75 -15.52 1.76
N GLY A 27 -10.63 -15.99 3.00
CA GLY A 27 -9.71 -17.05 3.39
C GLY A 27 -8.23 -16.67 3.28
N LYS A 28 -7.94 -15.39 3.48
CA LYS A 28 -6.62 -14.76 3.36
C LYS A 28 -6.29 -13.98 4.64
N ARG A 29 -5.17 -13.29 4.63
CA ARG A 29 -4.78 -12.32 5.65
C ARG A 29 -4.07 -11.11 5.03
N LEU A 30 -3.86 -10.07 5.81
CA LEU A 30 -2.95 -9.00 5.42
C LEU A 30 -1.49 -9.49 5.48
N PRO A 31 -0.59 -8.95 4.64
CA PRO A 31 0.83 -9.20 4.77
C PRO A 31 1.37 -8.51 6.02
N ARG A 32 2.38 -9.08 6.66
CA ARG A 32 3.23 -8.34 7.57
C ARG A 32 4.14 -7.39 6.79
N GLU A 33 4.69 -6.38 7.46
CA GLU A 33 5.60 -5.42 6.85
C GLU A 33 6.75 -6.10 6.12
N GLU A 34 7.39 -7.07 6.77
CA GLU A 34 8.53 -7.79 6.21
C GLU A 34 8.16 -8.64 5.00
N GLU A 35 6.98 -9.25 5.01
CA GLU A 35 6.45 -10.03 3.88
C GLU A 35 6.17 -9.13 2.68
N TRP A 36 5.56 -7.96 2.94
CA TRP A 36 5.31 -6.96 1.93
C TRP A 36 6.63 -6.46 1.32
N GLN A 37 7.58 -6.10 2.18
CA GLN A 37 8.89 -5.58 1.76
C GLN A 37 9.66 -6.62 0.93
N LEU A 38 9.69 -7.88 1.38
CA LEU A 38 10.35 -8.95 0.63
C LEU A 38 9.69 -9.17 -0.74
N ALA A 39 8.36 -9.10 -0.82
CA ALA A 39 7.65 -9.22 -2.09
C ALA A 39 7.98 -8.06 -3.05
N ALA A 40 8.12 -6.84 -2.54
CA ALA A 40 8.45 -5.66 -3.31
C ALA A 40 9.93 -5.63 -3.73
N ALA A 41 10.84 -5.82 -2.78
CA ALA A 41 12.29 -5.66 -2.97
C ALA A 41 12.96 -6.87 -3.63
N GLY A 42 12.33 -8.04 -3.55
CA GLY A 42 12.96 -9.30 -3.97
C GLY A 42 14.13 -9.70 -3.07
N LYS A 43 14.80 -10.77 -3.45
CA LYS A 43 16.00 -11.28 -2.74
C LYS A 43 17.20 -10.33 -2.82
N GLU A 44 17.23 -9.54 -3.87
CA GLU A 44 18.28 -8.55 -4.15
C GLU A 44 18.11 -7.27 -3.33
N MET A 45 17.01 -7.16 -2.57
CA MET A 45 16.68 -5.99 -1.74
C MET A 45 16.68 -4.69 -2.53
N TYR A 46 16.05 -4.70 -3.71
CA TYR A 46 15.93 -3.52 -4.56
C TYR A 46 15.18 -2.38 -3.88
N LYS A 47 15.61 -1.15 -4.15
CA LYS A 47 14.95 0.07 -3.65
C LYS A 47 13.53 0.24 -4.21
N TYR A 48 13.29 -0.23 -5.42
CA TYR A 48 11.98 -0.22 -6.09
C TYR A 48 11.69 -1.63 -6.62
N PRO A 49 10.44 -1.99 -6.88
CA PRO A 49 10.10 -3.34 -7.34
C PRO A 49 10.85 -3.82 -8.59
N TRP A 50 11.34 -2.89 -9.39
CA TRP A 50 12.05 -3.12 -10.66
C TRP A 50 13.56 -2.90 -10.59
N GLY A 51 14.12 -2.44 -9.47
CA GLY A 51 15.57 -2.18 -9.33
C GLY A 51 15.88 -1.01 -8.40
N ASN A 52 17.06 -0.41 -8.56
CA ASN A 52 17.58 0.59 -7.61
C ASN A 52 17.36 2.05 -8.03
N ASN A 53 16.82 2.29 -9.21
CA ASN A 53 16.61 3.64 -9.73
C ASN A 53 15.14 3.87 -10.08
N ILE A 54 14.65 5.09 -9.85
CA ILE A 54 13.35 5.53 -10.34
C ILE A 54 13.37 5.51 -11.87
N GLN A 55 12.31 4.96 -12.46
CA GLN A 55 12.15 4.90 -13.92
C GLN A 55 10.72 5.30 -14.27
N ALA A 56 10.59 6.23 -15.20
CA ALA A 56 9.30 6.71 -15.66
C ALA A 56 8.43 5.57 -16.25
N GLY A 57 7.13 5.64 -16.03
CA GLY A 57 6.17 4.65 -16.54
C GLY A 57 6.16 3.30 -15.82
N HIS A 58 6.83 3.18 -14.67
CA HIS A 58 6.86 1.96 -13.87
C HIS A 58 5.79 1.91 -12.76
N CYS A 59 5.22 3.04 -12.41
CA CYS A 59 4.15 3.14 -11.40
C CYS A 59 3.27 4.36 -11.67
N ASN A 60 2.25 4.55 -10.85
CA ASN A 60 1.43 5.76 -10.89
C ASN A 60 2.24 6.96 -10.37
N GLU A 61 2.80 7.74 -11.28
CA GLU A 61 3.62 8.92 -10.99
C GLU A 61 2.78 10.18 -10.71
N HIS A 62 1.46 10.09 -10.86
CA HIS A 62 0.57 11.20 -10.57
C HIS A 62 0.59 11.52 -9.07
N THR A 63 0.49 12.80 -8.76
CA THR A 63 0.52 13.29 -7.37
C THR A 63 -0.80 13.93 -6.93
N ASN A 64 -1.84 13.73 -7.73
CA ASN A 64 -3.14 14.38 -7.59
C ASN A 64 -4.16 13.56 -6.78
N GLY A 65 -3.77 12.42 -6.23
CA GLY A 65 -4.65 11.54 -5.45
C GLY A 65 -5.57 10.64 -6.27
N ILE A 66 -5.41 10.62 -7.60
CA ILE A 66 -6.19 9.74 -8.47
C ILE A 66 -5.47 8.41 -8.65
N THR A 67 -6.11 7.33 -8.23
CA THR A 67 -5.61 5.97 -8.46
C THR A 67 -5.72 5.59 -9.93
N THR A 68 -4.89 4.66 -10.35
CA THR A 68 -5.00 3.99 -11.67
C THR A 68 -5.51 2.57 -11.51
N PRO A 69 -6.08 1.97 -12.56
CA PRO A 69 -6.44 0.57 -12.55
C PRO A 69 -5.25 -0.32 -12.15
N VAL A 70 -5.52 -1.38 -11.40
CA VAL A 70 -4.49 -2.37 -11.05
C VAL A 70 -3.86 -2.96 -12.30
N LYS A 71 -2.54 -3.19 -12.25
CA LYS A 71 -1.74 -3.70 -13.37
C LYS A 71 -1.61 -2.73 -14.57
N ALA A 72 -1.87 -1.45 -14.38
CA ALA A 72 -1.69 -0.44 -15.43
C ALA A 72 -0.21 -0.28 -15.84
N TYR A 73 0.73 -0.65 -14.97
CA TYR A 73 2.17 -0.45 -15.17
C TYR A 73 2.93 -1.78 -15.22
N PRO A 74 2.98 -2.46 -16.37
CA PRO A 74 3.61 -3.78 -16.48
C PRO A 74 5.12 -3.78 -16.20
N LEU A 75 5.81 -2.66 -16.43
CA LEU A 75 7.22 -2.50 -16.15
C LEU A 75 7.53 -2.36 -14.65
N GLY A 76 6.53 -2.01 -13.84
CA GLY A 76 6.64 -1.86 -12.39
C GLY A 76 6.40 -3.14 -11.60
N ARG A 77 6.25 -4.28 -12.28
CA ARG A 77 6.02 -5.56 -11.63
C ARG A 77 7.26 -6.02 -10.85
N ALA A 78 7.05 -6.40 -9.59
CA ALA A 78 8.11 -6.94 -8.75
C ALA A 78 8.62 -8.31 -9.27
N THR A 79 9.84 -8.68 -8.89
CA THR A 79 10.48 -9.95 -9.31
C THR A 79 9.69 -11.19 -8.91
N CYS A 80 8.97 -11.15 -7.78
CA CYS A 80 8.07 -12.23 -7.35
C CYS A 80 6.76 -12.29 -8.15
N GLY A 81 6.51 -11.31 -9.03
CA GLY A 81 5.31 -11.21 -9.84
C GLY A 81 4.21 -10.33 -9.23
N ALA A 82 4.39 -9.73 -8.06
CA ALA A 82 3.43 -8.79 -7.48
C ALA A 82 3.37 -7.49 -8.31
N TRP A 83 2.16 -6.92 -8.39
CA TRP A 83 1.88 -5.70 -9.13
C TRP A 83 1.65 -4.53 -8.16
N ASP A 84 1.89 -3.31 -8.65
CA ASP A 84 1.56 -2.06 -7.95
C ASP A 84 2.14 -1.98 -6.53
N MET A 85 3.39 -2.51 -6.35
CA MET A 85 4.13 -2.46 -5.08
C MET A 85 4.82 -1.11 -4.84
N CYS A 86 4.53 -0.11 -5.66
CA CYS A 86 5.09 1.23 -5.56
C CYS A 86 4.06 2.24 -6.03
N SER A 87 3.77 3.24 -5.19
CA SER A 87 2.75 4.26 -5.45
C SER A 87 1.32 3.70 -5.58
N ASN A 88 0.43 4.41 -6.22
CA ASN A 88 -1.00 4.17 -6.39
C ASN A 88 -1.79 4.35 -5.09
N THR A 89 -1.69 3.40 -4.14
CA THR A 89 -2.27 3.52 -2.79
C THR A 89 -1.28 3.05 -1.74
N TRP A 90 -1.25 3.72 -0.59
CA TRP A 90 -0.67 3.15 0.61
C TRP A 90 -1.38 1.85 0.95
N GLU A 91 -0.63 0.87 1.39
CA GLU A 91 -1.17 -0.43 1.74
C GLU A 91 -0.99 -0.75 3.21
N MET A 92 -2.13 -0.99 3.87
CA MET A 92 -2.16 -1.45 5.24
C MET A 92 -1.53 -2.83 5.37
N THR A 93 -0.72 -3.00 6.40
CA THR A 93 -0.13 -4.29 6.79
C THR A 93 -0.73 -4.79 8.10
N GLU A 94 -0.48 -6.06 8.44
CA GLU A 94 -0.83 -6.61 9.75
C GLU A 94 0.11 -6.12 10.85
N SER A 95 1.25 -5.50 10.49
CA SER A 95 2.22 -4.97 11.44
C SER A 95 1.73 -3.67 12.06
N GLU A 96 1.85 -3.57 13.38
CA GLU A 96 1.50 -2.38 14.14
C GLU A 96 2.71 -1.87 14.93
N TYR A 97 2.77 -0.56 15.11
CA TYR A 97 3.67 0.09 16.05
C TYR A 97 2.84 0.62 17.23
N ASN A 98 3.34 0.45 18.44
CA ASN A 98 2.71 0.93 19.67
C ASN A 98 3.73 1.72 20.48
N ASP A 99 3.43 2.96 20.83
CA ASP A 99 4.26 3.85 21.64
C ASP A 99 3.79 3.94 23.10
N GLU A 100 3.02 2.93 23.57
CA GLU A 100 2.37 2.86 24.89
C GLU A 100 1.13 3.75 25.05
N ARG A 101 0.95 4.76 24.20
CA ARG A 101 -0.20 5.67 24.21
C ARG A 101 -1.07 5.51 22.97
N ASN A 102 -0.44 5.25 21.83
CA ASN A 102 -1.10 5.18 20.55
C ASN A 102 -0.69 3.92 19.81
N ARG A 103 -1.61 3.42 18.98
CA ARG A 103 -1.36 2.33 18.04
C ARG A 103 -1.35 2.88 16.63
N PHE A 104 -0.46 2.36 15.83
CA PHE A 104 -0.29 2.75 14.43
C PHE A 104 -0.28 1.52 13.55
N CYS A 105 -1.01 1.56 12.45
CA CYS A 105 -0.84 0.63 11.34
C CYS A 105 0.38 1.01 10.53
N ILE A 106 1.21 0.05 10.16
CA ILE A 106 2.33 0.27 9.25
C ILE A 106 1.81 0.23 7.82
N LEU A 107 2.05 1.31 7.08
CA LEU A 107 1.70 1.46 5.67
C LEU A 107 2.94 1.32 4.79
N LYS A 108 2.77 0.71 3.61
CA LYS A 108 3.84 0.48 2.64
C LYS A 108 3.44 0.99 1.25
N GLY A 109 4.44 1.24 0.40
CA GLY A 109 4.30 1.42 -1.04
C GLY A 109 4.21 2.86 -1.53
N GLY A 110 3.74 3.79 -0.73
CA GLY A 110 3.43 5.14 -1.22
C GLY A 110 2.03 5.26 -1.82
N SER A 111 1.69 6.41 -2.36
CA SER A 111 0.37 6.64 -2.95
C SER A 111 0.42 7.61 -4.13
N SER A 112 -0.67 7.72 -4.86
CA SER A 112 -0.86 8.69 -5.94
C SER A 112 -1.04 10.14 -5.47
N TYR A 113 -0.96 10.40 -4.17
CA TYR A 113 -1.08 11.74 -3.60
C TYR A 113 0.22 12.14 -2.92
N LYS A 114 0.73 13.31 -3.26
CA LYS A 114 1.85 13.95 -2.58
C LYS A 114 1.36 15.21 -1.91
N ALA A 115 1.44 15.27 -0.57
CA ALA A 115 1.15 16.48 0.17
C ALA A 115 2.25 17.53 -0.07
N GLU A 116 1.86 18.74 -0.40
CA GLU A 116 2.78 19.86 -0.54
C GLU A 116 2.68 20.75 0.70
N GLY A 117 3.81 20.93 1.39
CA GLY A 117 3.93 21.88 2.50
C GLY A 117 3.14 21.50 3.75
N SER A 118 2.87 20.22 4.00
CA SER A 118 2.19 19.76 5.20
C SER A 118 3.13 18.98 6.11
N ASP A 119 3.30 19.43 7.34
CA ASP A 119 4.04 18.70 8.37
C ASP A 119 3.19 17.57 9.00
N TRP A 120 1.89 17.49 8.65
CA TRP A 120 0.93 16.53 9.23
C TRP A 120 0.71 15.29 8.37
N TYR A 121 0.94 15.40 7.07
CA TYR A 121 0.81 14.28 6.15
C TYR A 121 2.19 13.82 5.72
N PHE A 122 2.46 12.53 5.87
CA PHE A 122 3.68 11.95 5.32
C PHE A 122 3.64 12.01 3.79
N ASP A 123 4.80 12.26 3.20
CA ASP A 123 4.97 12.35 1.76
C ASP A 123 4.49 11.05 1.09
N GLY A 124 3.41 11.16 0.32
CA GLY A 124 2.97 10.12 -0.60
C GLY A 124 3.88 10.08 -1.84
N GLY A 125 3.31 9.69 -2.95
CA GLY A 125 4.06 9.52 -4.19
C GLY A 125 4.87 8.22 -4.18
N ILE A 126 5.93 8.21 -4.98
CA ILE A 126 6.85 7.08 -5.12
C ILE A 126 7.67 6.93 -3.84
N GLN A 127 7.64 5.75 -3.25
CA GLN A 127 8.42 5.41 -2.06
C GLN A 127 9.31 4.20 -2.31
N THR A 128 10.43 4.13 -1.60
CA THR A 128 11.30 2.95 -1.63
C THR A 128 10.65 1.77 -0.91
N THR A 129 11.04 0.56 -1.25
CA THR A 129 10.45 -0.68 -0.69
C THR A 129 10.66 -0.81 0.82
N ASP A 130 11.72 -0.23 1.37
CA ASP A 130 12.03 -0.20 2.81
C ASP A 130 11.31 0.92 3.56
N PHE A 131 10.79 1.95 2.86
CA PHE A 131 10.05 3.03 3.52
C PHE A 131 8.76 2.49 4.14
N ALA A 132 8.45 2.99 5.34
CA ALA A 132 7.24 2.69 6.06
C ALA A 132 6.64 3.97 6.64
N ALA A 133 5.36 4.19 6.40
CA ALA A 133 4.60 5.24 7.08
C ALA A 133 3.82 4.65 8.26
N LYS A 134 3.47 5.49 9.23
CA LYS A 134 2.68 5.10 10.41
C LYS A 134 1.35 5.83 10.38
N GLN A 135 0.27 5.09 10.19
CA GLN A 135 -1.09 5.64 10.29
C GLN A 135 -1.61 5.45 11.72
N LEU A 136 -1.88 6.53 12.42
CA LEU A 136 -2.47 6.48 13.74
C LEU A 136 -3.86 5.81 13.69
N LEU A 137 -4.04 4.76 14.47
CA LEU A 137 -5.31 4.07 14.61
C LEU A 137 -6.18 4.83 15.62
N LEU A 138 -7.04 5.66 15.08
CA LEU A 138 -8.03 6.42 15.82
C LEU A 138 -9.35 5.63 15.96
N TYR A 139 -10.43 6.35 16.25
CA TYR A 139 -11.76 5.78 16.31
C TYR A 139 -12.15 5.18 14.95
N PRO A 140 -12.85 4.04 14.90
CA PRO A 140 -13.19 3.37 13.64
C PRO A 140 -13.79 4.33 12.60
N GLY A 141 -13.24 4.32 11.40
CA GLY A 141 -13.73 5.07 10.24
C GLY A 141 -13.24 6.50 10.08
N ILE A 142 -12.51 7.10 11.04
CA ILE A 142 -11.94 8.45 10.90
C ILE A 142 -10.73 8.45 9.93
N ASP A 143 -10.03 7.35 9.87
CA ASP A 143 -8.81 7.13 9.08
C ASP A 143 -9.06 6.69 7.64
N ARG A 144 -10.31 6.54 7.23
CA ARG A 144 -10.70 6.19 5.86
C ARG A 144 -10.43 7.33 4.90
N CYS A 145 -9.64 7.06 3.86
CA CYS A 145 -9.29 8.07 2.86
C CYS A 145 -9.09 7.45 1.46
N SER A 146 -8.95 8.30 0.46
CA SER A 146 -8.81 7.90 -0.95
C SER A 146 -7.43 7.36 -1.31
N THR A 147 -6.46 7.44 -0.39
CA THR A 147 -5.05 7.12 -0.68
C THR A 147 -4.55 5.88 0.06
N VAL A 148 -5.38 5.28 0.89
CA VAL A 148 -5.04 4.09 1.69
C VAL A 148 -5.98 2.94 1.34
N GLY A 149 -5.38 1.80 1.03
CA GLY A 149 -6.04 0.54 0.74
C GLY A 149 -5.26 -0.62 1.37
N PHE A 150 -5.38 -1.80 0.80
CA PHE A 150 -4.68 -2.99 1.29
C PHE A 150 -4.52 -4.04 0.20
N ARG A 151 -3.66 -5.00 0.45
CA ARG A 151 -3.59 -6.27 -0.29
C ARG A 151 -3.68 -7.45 0.65
N CYS A 152 -4.01 -8.61 0.09
CA CYS A 152 -4.04 -9.85 0.84
C CYS A 152 -2.92 -10.79 0.41
N VAL A 153 -2.52 -11.65 1.34
CA VAL A 153 -1.64 -12.80 1.12
C VAL A 153 -2.32 -14.07 1.56
N ILE A 154 -1.83 -15.18 1.07
CA ILE A 154 -2.30 -16.54 1.44
C ILE A 154 -1.12 -17.35 1.94
N ASP A 155 -1.34 -18.07 3.04
CA ASP A 155 -0.33 -19.00 3.54
C ASP A 155 -0.29 -20.25 2.67
N LEU A 156 0.89 -20.62 2.24
CA LEU A 156 1.06 -21.90 1.54
C LEU A 156 0.81 -23.03 2.53
N LYS A 157 -0.11 -23.91 2.19
CA LYS A 157 -0.26 -25.16 2.95
C LYS A 157 1.03 -25.97 2.80
N LYS A 158 1.60 -26.33 3.93
CA LYS A 158 2.73 -27.27 3.97
C LYS A 158 2.28 -28.66 3.56
#